data_519e937cc2fac767b2a55e2e1ca93ed5
#
_entry.id   519e937cc2fac767b2a55e2e1ca93ed5
#
_cell.length_a   1.000
_cell.length_b   1.000
_cell.length_c   1.000
_cell.angle_alpha   90.00
_cell.angle_beta   90.00
_cell.angle_gamma   90.00
#
_symmetry.space_group_name_H-M   'P 1'
#
loop_
_entity.id
_entity.type
_entity.pdbx_description
1 polymer ?
#
loop_
_entity_poly.entity_id
_entity_poly.type
_entity_poly.pdbx_seq_one_letter_code
_entity_poly.pdbx_strand_id
1 'polypeptide(L)'
;MQHRNMTGIYLTTKLIMDNPDYIKVLRDEIGLNLAIIGFGGQLPQVVNEKSPFDGVPLSDDCLHRLVARHMDGGLVDPLEFDRVRASIGPSVGVGGDDAMFRKCIDTAHQAGCDVWICGGSWTLRRLMFCPSNTLTNDWYESVYCHLASHYGVQGLDITHARFPMGSFPRGLFACTCDACENEANNMGYDMPRMVGSLRSAHQRLRETDISHLVSGANGGLGPLDILHLLGLDSGLLDWFRFRSGLLGHNLGRFREAVQDANPDILFGTDTYPASLSLFMGHNHGDWTNFADFASPLVSHIYQFVSLTLIEWAIFIQEIHPELCERDALQIVYSITGYDGLGMPESISAYNAHDPEDLAQSIPLKEVILHDLKKARSSLPDQV
;
A
#
# COMPACT_ATOMS: atom_id res chain seq x y z
N MET A 1 15.59 15.99 16.57
CA MET A 1 14.28 16.14 17.25
C MET A 1 14.22 15.22 18.45
N GLN A 2 13.75 15.68 19.62
CA GLN A 2 13.45 14.75 20.73
C GLN A 2 12.30 13.85 20.26
N HIS A 3 12.47 12.53 20.33
CA HIS A 3 11.39 11.57 20.08
C HIS A 3 10.25 11.84 21.08
N ARG A 4 9.26 12.60 20.66
CA ARG A 4 8.03 12.77 21.40
C ARG A 4 7.28 11.45 21.32
N ASN A 5 6.91 10.86 22.44
CA ASN A 5 5.97 9.74 22.43
C ASN A 5 4.65 10.24 21.80
N MET A 6 4.37 9.80 20.59
CA MET A 6 3.15 10.13 19.88
C MET A 6 2.12 9.03 20.05
N THR A 7 0.93 9.42 20.52
CA THR A 7 -0.26 8.58 20.53
C THR A 7 -1.21 9.15 19.51
N GLY A 8 -1.29 8.52 18.34
CA GLY A 8 -2.06 8.99 17.19
C GLY A 8 -3.26 8.11 16.87
N ILE A 9 -4.28 8.72 16.25
CA ILE A 9 -5.44 8.00 15.71
C ILE A 9 -5.88 8.58 14.38
N TYR A 10 -6.31 7.70 13.45
CA TYR A 10 -6.93 8.11 12.20
C TYR A 10 -8.40 8.46 12.42
N LEU A 11 -8.78 9.66 11.96
CA LEU A 11 -10.12 10.22 12.15
C LEU A 11 -10.70 10.69 10.80
N THR A 12 -11.95 10.33 10.54
CA THR A 12 -12.69 10.90 9.42
C THR A 12 -13.25 12.27 9.78
N THR A 13 -13.36 13.16 8.80
CA THR A 13 -14.00 14.47 9.00
C THR A 13 -15.43 14.33 9.51
N LYS A 14 -16.16 13.31 9.02
CA LYS A 14 -17.52 13.02 9.52
C LYS A 14 -17.54 12.70 11.01
N LEU A 15 -16.64 11.85 11.49
CA LEU A 15 -16.58 11.48 12.90
C LEU A 15 -16.34 12.69 13.79
N ILE A 16 -15.39 13.57 13.40
CA ILE A 16 -15.06 14.79 14.15
C ILE A 16 -16.25 15.76 14.17
N MET A 17 -16.93 15.93 13.04
CA MET A 17 -18.07 16.85 12.94
C MET A 17 -19.29 16.37 13.70
N ASP A 18 -19.58 15.07 13.69
CA ASP A 18 -20.69 14.47 14.43
C ASP A 18 -20.40 14.43 15.96
N ASN A 19 -19.11 14.42 16.36
CA ASN A 19 -18.67 14.28 17.75
C ASN A 19 -17.50 15.23 18.05
N PRO A 20 -17.70 16.55 18.13
CA PRO A 20 -16.61 17.53 18.25
C PRO A 20 -15.79 17.39 19.54
N ASP A 21 -16.36 16.85 20.61
CA ASP A 21 -15.66 16.61 21.88
C ASP A 21 -14.85 15.30 21.89
N TYR A 22 -14.97 14.45 20.87
CA TYR A 22 -14.38 13.10 20.86
C TYR A 22 -12.86 13.13 20.99
N ILE A 23 -12.19 14.04 20.28
CA ILE A 23 -10.71 14.18 20.34
C ILE A 23 -10.27 14.55 21.75
N LYS A 24 -11.01 15.45 22.42
CA LYS A 24 -10.74 15.85 23.81
C LYS A 24 -10.91 14.67 24.76
N VAL A 25 -11.97 13.88 24.59
CA VAL A 25 -12.20 12.66 25.38
C VAL A 25 -11.04 11.68 25.22
N LEU A 26 -10.61 11.40 23.99
CA LEU A 26 -9.48 10.50 23.74
C LEU A 26 -8.17 11.05 24.33
N ARG A 27 -7.94 12.36 24.23
CA ARG A 27 -6.78 12.97 24.86
C ARG A 27 -6.78 12.76 26.38
N ASP A 28 -7.91 12.97 27.02
CA ASP A 28 -8.03 12.92 28.48
C ASP A 28 -8.02 11.45 28.99
N GLU A 29 -8.53 10.49 28.23
CA GLU A 29 -8.61 9.08 28.62
C GLU A 29 -7.36 8.25 28.25
N ILE A 30 -6.78 8.47 27.06
CA ILE A 30 -5.68 7.64 26.54
C ILE A 30 -4.42 8.44 26.21
N GLY A 31 -4.39 9.74 26.47
CA GLY A 31 -3.23 10.59 26.18
C GLY A 31 -3.01 10.88 24.71
N LEU A 32 -4.09 10.88 23.90
CA LEU A 32 -4.01 11.25 22.48
C LEU A 32 -3.35 12.61 22.33
N ASN A 33 -2.32 12.69 21.47
CA ASN A 33 -1.63 13.93 21.17
C ASN A 33 -1.43 14.16 19.66
N LEU A 34 -1.91 13.25 18.81
CA LEU A 34 -1.86 13.33 17.37
C LEU A 34 -3.19 12.90 16.75
N ALA A 35 -3.81 13.78 15.96
CA ALA A 35 -4.97 13.47 15.14
C ALA A 35 -4.55 13.36 13.67
N ILE A 36 -4.76 12.20 13.04
CA ILE A 36 -4.48 11.98 11.62
C ILE A 36 -5.81 12.06 10.87
N ILE A 37 -6.02 13.13 10.09
CA ILE A 37 -7.30 13.47 9.47
C ILE A 37 -7.22 13.26 7.96
N GLY A 38 -8.33 12.86 7.35
CA GLY A 38 -8.45 12.68 5.90
C GLY A 38 -8.58 11.23 5.46
N PHE A 39 -8.55 10.29 6.40
CA PHE A 39 -8.79 8.88 6.11
C PHE A 39 -10.12 8.69 5.37
N GLY A 40 -10.10 7.89 4.32
CA GLY A 40 -11.26 7.64 3.47
C GLY A 40 -11.38 8.54 2.23
N GLY A 41 -10.31 9.24 1.84
CA GLY A 41 -10.28 10.03 0.60
C GLY A 41 -11.03 11.36 0.65
N GLN A 42 -11.29 11.87 1.85
CA GLN A 42 -11.98 13.15 2.07
C GLN A 42 -11.00 14.33 2.09
N LEU A 43 -10.05 14.36 1.17
CA LEU A 43 -9.18 15.51 1.01
C LEU A 43 -9.95 16.70 0.44
N PRO A 44 -9.57 17.93 0.81
CA PRO A 44 -10.16 19.14 0.23
C PRO A 44 -9.89 19.18 -1.27
N GLN A 45 -10.76 19.89 -1.98
CA GLN A 45 -10.53 20.16 -3.39
C GLN A 45 -9.28 21.04 -3.52
N VAL A 46 -8.26 20.49 -4.17
CA VAL A 46 -7.09 21.25 -4.56
C VAL A 46 -7.28 21.72 -5.97
N VAL A 47 -7.54 23.00 -6.12
CA VAL A 47 -7.55 23.63 -7.44
C VAL A 47 -6.10 23.89 -7.83
N ASN A 48 -5.63 23.12 -8.80
CA ASN A 48 -4.29 23.27 -9.33
C ASN A 48 -4.37 23.30 -10.86
N GLU A 49 -3.93 24.39 -11.47
CA GLU A 49 -3.89 24.56 -12.92
C GLU A 49 -3.07 23.47 -13.63
N LYS A 50 -2.19 22.78 -12.88
CA LYS A 50 -1.37 21.67 -13.39
C LYS A 50 -1.99 20.29 -13.14
N SER A 51 -3.14 20.22 -12.44
CA SER A 51 -3.76 18.93 -12.16
C SER A 51 -4.23 18.28 -13.46
N PRO A 52 -3.84 17.03 -13.73
CA PRO A 52 -4.32 16.31 -14.91
C PRO A 52 -5.83 16.00 -14.83
N PHE A 53 -6.45 16.30 -13.69
CA PHE A 53 -7.86 15.96 -13.42
C PHE A 53 -8.76 17.20 -13.33
N ASP A 54 -8.22 18.40 -13.20
CA ASP A 54 -8.99 19.63 -13.08
C ASP A 54 -9.51 20.08 -14.46
N GLY A 55 -10.82 19.94 -14.68
CA GLY A 55 -11.48 20.37 -15.90
C GLY A 55 -11.12 19.57 -17.15
N VAL A 56 -10.28 18.54 -17.01
CA VAL A 56 -9.96 17.65 -18.12
C VAL A 56 -10.95 16.49 -18.11
N PRO A 57 -11.70 16.28 -19.22
CA PRO A 57 -12.51 15.08 -19.35
C PRO A 57 -11.60 13.85 -19.24
N LEU A 58 -11.86 12.97 -18.26
CA LEU A 58 -11.23 11.68 -18.21
C LEU A 58 -11.82 10.81 -19.33
N SER A 59 -11.26 10.96 -20.54
CA SER A 59 -11.56 10.05 -21.62
C SER A 59 -11.08 8.64 -21.26
N ASP A 60 -11.71 7.62 -21.85
CA ASP A 60 -11.27 6.24 -21.68
C ASP A 60 -9.77 6.08 -22.01
N ASP A 61 -9.28 6.74 -23.05
CA ASP A 61 -7.88 6.71 -23.45
C ASP A 61 -6.95 7.33 -22.39
N CYS A 62 -7.37 8.41 -21.74
CA CYS A 62 -6.61 9.02 -20.65
C CYS A 62 -6.55 8.08 -19.46
N LEU A 63 -7.70 7.56 -19.03
CA LEU A 63 -7.80 6.65 -17.91
C LEU A 63 -7.00 5.37 -18.15
N HIS A 64 -7.08 4.78 -19.35
CA HIS A 64 -6.30 3.59 -19.73
C HIS A 64 -4.78 3.80 -19.66
N ARG A 65 -4.30 5.01 -19.95
CA ARG A 65 -2.86 5.32 -19.86
C ARG A 65 -2.35 5.50 -18.43
N LEU A 66 -3.25 5.87 -17.50
CA LEU A 66 -2.90 6.11 -16.10
C LEU A 66 -2.89 4.82 -15.27
N VAL A 67 -3.71 3.83 -15.67
CA VAL A 67 -3.98 2.62 -14.86
C VAL A 67 -2.86 1.59 -14.97
N ALA A 68 -2.60 0.93 -13.85
CA ALA A 68 -1.62 -0.14 -13.77
C ALA A 68 -2.00 -1.37 -14.61
N ARG A 69 -1.00 -2.00 -15.25
CA ARG A 69 -1.15 -3.15 -16.14
C ARG A 69 -0.36 -4.35 -15.68
N HIS A 70 -0.98 -5.51 -15.84
CA HIS A 70 -0.34 -6.81 -15.65
C HIS A 70 0.71 -7.09 -16.75
N MET A 71 1.66 -7.98 -16.48
CA MET A 71 2.73 -8.37 -17.43
C MET A 71 2.24 -8.88 -18.80
N ASP A 72 0.99 -9.30 -18.91
CA ASP A 72 0.37 -9.72 -20.17
C ASP A 72 -0.43 -8.59 -20.85
N GLY A 73 -0.27 -7.34 -20.38
CA GLY A 73 -0.87 -6.14 -20.96
C GLY A 73 -2.30 -5.83 -20.52
N GLY A 74 -2.97 -6.74 -19.78
CA GLY A 74 -4.29 -6.52 -19.22
C GLY A 74 -4.28 -5.55 -18.04
N LEU A 75 -5.44 -4.96 -17.74
CA LEU A 75 -5.62 -4.15 -16.53
C LEU A 75 -5.48 -5.03 -15.28
N VAL A 76 -4.90 -4.48 -14.22
CA VAL A 76 -4.76 -5.19 -12.94
C VAL A 76 -6.12 -5.54 -12.35
N ASP A 77 -7.07 -4.63 -12.43
CA ASP A 77 -8.46 -4.85 -12.02
C ASP A 77 -9.44 -4.34 -13.08
N PRO A 78 -9.79 -5.18 -14.09
CA PRO A 78 -10.73 -4.81 -15.13
C PRO A 78 -12.13 -4.46 -14.60
N LEU A 79 -12.59 -5.17 -13.55
CA LEU A 79 -13.93 -4.92 -12.96
C LEU A 79 -13.97 -3.57 -12.24
N GLU A 80 -12.91 -3.23 -11.54
CA GLU A 80 -12.82 -1.92 -10.85
C GLU A 80 -12.70 -0.78 -11.87
N PHE A 81 -11.98 -0.99 -12.98
CA PHE A 81 -11.91 -0.03 -14.06
C PHE A 81 -13.32 0.34 -14.59
N ASP A 82 -14.14 -0.65 -14.90
CA ASP A 82 -15.48 -0.43 -15.41
C ASP A 82 -16.39 0.25 -14.37
N ARG A 83 -16.27 -0.11 -13.10
CA ARG A 83 -17.00 0.54 -12.00
C ARG A 83 -16.61 2.01 -11.84
N VAL A 84 -15.32 2.30 -11.86
CA VAL A 84 -14.80 3.67 -11.74
C VAL A 84 -15.23 4.48 -12.95
N ARG A 85 -15.06 3.95 -14.16
CA ARG A 85 -15.51 4.59 -15.41
C ARG A 85 -17.00 4.93 -15.38
N ALA A 86 -17.86 4.02 -14.90
CA ALA A 86 -19.29 4.27 -14.77
C ALA A 86 -19.63 5.33 -13.70
N SER A 87 -18.80 5.48 -12.68
CA SER A 87 -19.01 6.41 -11.56
C SER A 87 -18.38 7.79 -11.78
N ILE A 88 -17.43 7.90 -12.71
CA ILE A 88 -16.74 9.16 -13.03
C ILE A 88 -17.55 9.88 -14.11
N GLY A 89 -18.01 11.08 -13.80
CA GLY A 89 -18.58 11.98 -14.81
C GLY A 89 -17.51 12.46 -15.79
N PRO A 90 -17.83 13.44 -16.63
CA PRO A 90 -16.92 13.95 -17.66
C PRO A 90 -15.67 14.64 -17.11
N SER A 91 -15.61 14.90 -15.80
CA SER A 91 -14.41 15.41 -15.13
C SER A 91 -14.24 14.74 -13.78
N VAL A 92 -12.98 14.48 -13.40
CA VAL A 92 -12.62 14.02 -12.07
C VAL A 92 -12.04 15.19 -11.30
N GLY A 93 -12.75 15.64 -10.29
CA GLY A 93 -12.24 16.57 -9.28
C GLY A 93 -11.89 15.80 -8.01
N VAL A 94 -10.80 16.14 -7.37
CA VAL A 94 -10.57 15.75 -5.98
C VAL A 94 -11.37 16.75 -5.16
N GLY A 95 -12.50 16.32 -4.62
CA GLY A 95 -13.43 17.23 -3.95
C GLY A 95 -13.70 16.80 -2.51
N GLY A 96 -13.47 17.73 -1.58
CA GLY A 96 -13.98 17.71 -0.22
C GLY A 96 -14.44 19.12 0.15
N ASP A 97 -15.25 19.22 1.19
CA ASP A 97 -15.63 20.53 1.76
C ASP A 97 -14.43 21.12 2.50
N ASP A 98 -13.75 22.10 1.91
CA ASP A 98 -12.58 22.77 2.47
C ASP A 98 -12.88 23.41 3.83
N ALA A 99 -14.04 24.04 3.99
CA ALA A 99 -14.43 24.69 5.24
C ALA A 99 -14.64 23.65 6.36
N MET A 100 -15.25 22.52 6.03
CA MET A 100 -15.42 21.41 6.96
C MET A 100 -14.05 20.81 7.33
N PHE A 101 -13.15 20.63 6.38
CA PHE A 101 -11.83 20.06 6.61
C PHE A 101 -10.99 20.95 7.53
N ARG A 102 -10.96 22.28 7.28
CA ARG A 102 -10.32 23.27 8.17
C ARG A 102 -10.89 23.25 9.56
N LYS A 103 -12.20 23.19 9.68
CA LYS A 103 -12.88 23.12 10.99
C LYS A 103 -12.47 21.85 11.77
N CYS A 104 -12.29 20.72 11.10
CA CYS A 104 -11.80 19.49 11.74
C CYS A 104 -10.36 19.66 12.27
N ILE A 105 -9.48 20.29 11.49
CA ILE A 105 -8.10 20.62 11.90
C ILE A 105 -8.12 21.56 13.10
N ASP A 106 -8.91 22.64 13.06
CA ASP A 106 -9.04 23.59 14.16
C ASP A 106 -9.56 22.91 15.44
N THR A 107 -10.53 21.98 15.30
CA THR A 107 -11.07 21.21 16.43
C THR A 107 -9.99 20.37 17.12
N ALA A 108 -9.14 19.72 16.33
CA ALA A 108 -8.02 18.92 16.85
C ALA A 108 -6.95 19.78 17.53
N HIS A 109 -6.58 20.92 16.92
CA HIS A 109 -5.66 21.88 17.54
C HIS A 109 -6.21 22.46 18.85
N GLN A 110 -7.51 22.82 18.90
CA GLN A 110 -8.18 23.30 20.13
C GLN A 110 -8.21 22.23 21.22
N ALA A 111 -8.27 20.96 20.83
CA ALA A 111 -8.11 19.86 21.78
C ALA A 111 -6.64 19.65 22.23
N GLY A 112 -5.67 20.39 21.71
CA GLY A 112 -4.24 20.30 22.06
C GLY A 112 -3.49 19.17 21.40
N CYS A 113 -3.99 18.67 20.26
CA CYS A 113 -3.32 17.65 19.45
C CYS A 113 -2.55 18.29 18.29
N ASP A 114 -1.40 17.70 17.95
CA ASP A 114 -0.80 17.88 16.63
C ASP A 114 -1.73 17.28 15.57
N VAL A 115 -1.69 17.82 14.37
CA VAL A 115 -2.55 17.33 13.27
C VAL A 115 -1.69 16.90 12.09
N TRP A 116 -1.91 15.68 11.64
CA TRP A 116 -1.40 15.21 10.36
C TRP A 116 -2.55 15.00 9.39
N ILE A 117 -2.25 15.16 8.09
CA ILE A 117 -3.21 14.82 7.03
C ILE A 117 -2.84 13.47 6.45
N CYS A 118 -3.80 12.55 6.42
CA CYS A 118 -3.66 11.28 5.71
C CYS A 118 -4.08 11.48 4.24
N GLY A 119 -3.11 11.45 3.34
CA GLY A 119 -3.30 11.58 1.89
C GLY A 119 -3.13 10.26 1.16
N GLY A 120 -4.00 9.95 0.19
CA GLY A 120 -3.79 8.81 -0.71
C GLY A 120 -2.74 9.10 -1.77
N SER A 121 -2.15 8.04 -2.34
CA SER A 121 -1.28 8.12 -3.52
C SER A 121 -1.63 7.03 -4.51
N TRP A 122 -1.43 7.31 -5.80
CA TRP A 122 -1.69 6.40 -6.92
C TRP A 122 -3.06 5.72 -6.89
N THR A 123 -4.01 6.27 -6.10
CA THR A 123 -5.37 5.74 -5.99
C THR A 123 -6.37 6.84 -6.30
N LEU A 124 -7.28 6.58 -7.21
CA LEU A 124 -8.44 7.42 -7.48
C LEU A 124 -9.70 6.55 -7.43
N ARG A 125 -10.57 6.78 -6.45
CA ARG A 125 -11.84 6.07 -6.30
C ARG A 125 -11.71 4.54 -6.44
N ARG A 126 -10.71 3.94 -5.81
CA ARG A 126 -10.36 2.51 -5.86
C ARG A 126 -9.57 2.06 -7.10
N LEU A 127 -9.37 2.93 -8.08
CA LEU A 127 -8.51 2.61 -9.21
C LEU A 127 -7.05 2.89 -8.84
N MET A 128 -6.19 1.94 -9.11
CA MET A 128 -4.75 2.10 -8.89
C MET A 128 -4.07 2.61 -10.14
N PHE A 129 -3.43 3.76 -10.04
CA PHE A 129 -2.60 4.32 -11.10
C PHE A 129 -1.18 3.77 -11.04
N CYS A 130 -0.51 3.82 -12.19
CA CYS A 130 0.87 3.41 -12.27
C CYS A 130 1.79 4.42 -11.56
N PRO A 131 2.65 3.99 -10.61
CA PRO A 131 3.60 4.88 -9.95
C PRO A 131 4.66 5.50 -10.88
N SER A 132 4.87 4.93 -12.08
CA SER A 132 5.76 5.52 -13.10
C SER A 132 5.10 6.65 -13.90
N ASN A 133 3.81 6.91 -13.72
CA ASN A 133 3.11 7.91 -14.51
C ASN A 133 3.40 9.33 -13.99
N THR A 134 4.09 10.13 -14.81
CA THR A 134 4.54 11.48 -14.44
C THR A 134 3.37 12.43 -14.17
N LEU A 135 2.27 12.35 -14.96
CA LEU A 135 1.12 13.23 -14.75
C LEU A 135 0.48 13.00 -13.38
N THR A 136 0.37 11.73 -12.97
CA THR A 136 -0.16 11.38 -11.65
C THR A 136 0.77 11.85 -10.54
N ASN A 137 2.09 11.68 -10.71
CA ASN A 137 3.08 12.10 -9.73
C ASN A 137 3.12 13.63 -9.57
N ASP A 138 3.10 14.39 -10.68
CA ASP A 138 3.06 15.84 -10.66
C ASP A 138 1.81 16.37 -9.96
N TRP A 139 0.68 15.71 -10.16
CA TRP A 139 -0.55 16.07 -9.49
C TRP A 139 -0.47 15.82 -7.97
N TYR A 140 -0.03 14.64 -7.53
CA TYR A 140 0.13 14.36 -6.09
C TYR A 140 1.14 15.29 -5.43
N GLU A 141 2.27 15.57 -6.05
CA GLU A 141 3.24 16.55 -5.57
C GLU A 141 2.56 17.91 -5.31
N SER A 142 1.80 18.39 -6.29
CA SER A 142 1.07 19.65 -6.16
C SER A 142 0.04 19.63 -5.03
N VAL A 143 -0.68 18.51 -4.85
CA VAL A 143 -1.64 18.32 -3.75
C VAL A 143 -0.91 18.37 -2.41
N TYR A 144 0.18 17.63 -2.25
CA TYR A 144 0.91 17.58 -0.99
C TYR A 144 1.57 18.92 -0.62
N CYS A 145 2.13 19.63 -1.59
CA CYS A 145 2.65 21.00 -1.38
C CYS A 145 1.53 21.94 -0.93
N HIS A 146 0.35 21.85 -1.53
CA HIS A 146 -0.80 22.65 -1.11
C HIS A 146 -1.23 22.33 0.31
N LEU A 147 -1.34 21.04 0.67
CA LEU A 147 -1.69 20.62 2.02
C LEU A 147 -0.67 21.09 3.06
N ALA A 148 0.62 20.99 2.75
CA ALA A 148 1.70 21.43 3.62
C ALA A 148 1.69 22.95 3.87
N SER A 149 1.30 23.75 2.87
CA SER A 149 1.40 25.21 2.93
C SER A 149 0.16 25.90 3.47
N HIS A 150 -1.04 25.28 3.40
CA HIS A 150 -2.29 26.02 3.57
C HIS A 150 -3.14 25.58 4.77
N TYR A 151 -2.77 24.52 5.47
CA TYR A 151 -3.62 23.96 6.55
C TYR A 151 -3.00 24.03 7.95
N GLY A 152 -1.75 24.48 8.10
CA GLY A 152 -1.09 24.62 9.40
C GLY A 152 -0.91 23.29 10.14
N VAL A 153 -0.71 22.20 9.40
CA VAL A 153 -0.53 20.85 9.96
C VAL A 153 0.94 20.53 10.20
N GLN A 154 1.22 19.57 11.07
CA GLN A 154 2.56 19.18 11.48
C GLN A 154 3.11 17.98 10.72
N GLY A 155 2.27 17.29 9.94
CA GLY A 155 2.72 16.15 9.16
C GLY A 155 1.77 15.76 8.03
N LEU A 156 2.33 15.03 7.06
CA LEU A 156 1.59 14.34 6.00
C LEU A 156 1.91 12.84 6.08
N ASP A 157 0.88 12.03 6.26
CA ASP A 157 0.95 10.58 6.23
C ASP A 157 0.35 10.05 4.92
N ILE A 158 1.21 9.57 4.03
CA ILE A 158 0.81 9.17 2.70
C ILE A 158 0.39 7.70 2.71
N THR A 159 -0.90 7.46 2.63
CA THR A 159 -1.44 6.10 2.58
C THR A 159 -1.45 5.53 1.16
N HIS A 160 -1.40 4.21 1.06
CA HIS A 160 -1.41 3.47 -0.21
C HIS A 160 -0.23 3.80 -1.15
N ALA A 161 0.89 4.25 -0.59
CA ALA A 161 2.12 4.54 -1.31
C ALA A 161 2.83 3.25 -1.76
N ARG A 162 2.17 2.44 -2.59
CA ARG A 162 2.61 1.11 -3.01
C ARG A 162 2.15 0.75 -4.40
N PHE A 163 2.71 -0.30 -4.96
CA PHE A 163 2.18 -0.91 -6.19
C PHE A 163 0.79 -1.53 -5.95
N PRO A 164 -0.03 -1.65 -7.02
CA PRO A 164 -1.35 -2.24 -6.91
C PRO A 164 -1.29 -3.62 -6.28
N MET A 165 -2.17 -3.84 -5.31
CA MET A 165 -2.34 -5.16 -4.73
C MET A 165 -3.27 -6.04 -5.52
N GLY A 166 -4.31 -5.51 -6.12
CA GLY A 166 -5.45 -6.17 -6.73
C GLY A 166 -5.23 -7.66 -7.00
N SER A 167 -6.21 -8.47 -6.84
CA SER A 167 -6.20 -9.95 -6.84
C SER A 167 -4.86 -10.60 -7.21
N PHE A 168 -4.20 -11.22 -6.24
CA PHE A 168 -2.98 -11.98 -6.48
C PHE A 168 -3.25 -13.07 -7.55
N PRO A 169 -2.37 -13.33 -8.51
CA PRO A 169 -1.00 -12.80 -8.61
C PRO A 169 -0.87 -11.48 -9.37
N ARG A 170 -1.96 -10.92 -9.87
CA ARG A 170 -1.95 -9.79 -10.80
C ARG A 170 -1.21 -8.57 -10.23
N GLY A 171 -1.43 -8.24 -8.96
CA GLY A 171 -0.74 -7.14 -8.30
C GLY A 171 0.78 -7.33 -8.19
N LEU A 172 1.26 -8.56 -7.98
CA LEU A 172 2.69 -8.86 -7.95
C LEU A 172 3.35 -8.64 -9.31
N PHE A 173 2.63 -8.92 -10.41
CA PHE A 173 3.11 -8.85 -11.79
C PHE A 173 2.72 -7.53 -12.48
N ALA A 174 2.46 -6.48 -11.71
CA ALA A 174 2.16 -5.12 -12.15
C ALA A 174 3.18 -4.14 -11.54
N CYS A 175 3.45 -3.00 -12.17
CA CYS A 175 2.92 -2.52 -13.42
C CYS A 175 3.96 -2.66 -14.54
N THR A 176 3.51 -3.03 -15.73
CA THR A 176 4.39 -3.20 -16.91
C THR A 176 3.87 -2.39 -18.11
N CYS A 177 3.29 -1.21 -17.84
CA CYS A 177 2.89 -0.28 -18.89
C CYS A 177 4.08 0.47 -19.49
N ASP A 178 3.86 1.19 -20.59
CA ASP A 178 4.89 1.96 -21.28
C ASP A 178 5.63 2.95 -20.36
N ALA A 179 4.91 3.56 -19.40
CA ALA A 179 5.52 4.45 -18.41
C ALA A 179 6.51 3.69 -17.49
N CYS A 180 6.17 2.45 -17.09
CA CYS A 180 7.08 1.60 -16.32
C CYS A 180 8.29 1.17 -17.13
N GLU A 181 8.12 0.85 -18.41
CA GLU A 181 9.24 0.49 -19.28
C GLU A 181 10.20 1.66 -19.47
N ASN A 182 9.67 2.86 -19.71
CA ASN A 182 10.48 4.06 -19.82
C ASN A 182 11.24 4.36 -18.53
N GLU A 183 10.57 4.25 -17.37
CA GLU A 183 11.20 4.54 -16.08
C GLU A 183 12.21 3.46 -15.68
N ALA A 184 11.93 2.19 -15.98
CA ALA A 184 12.92 1.12 -15.80
C ALA A 184 14.20 1.39 -16.58
N ASN A 185 14.09 1.80 -17.86
CA ASN A 185 15.22 2.18 -18.68
C ASN A 185 15.99 3.37 -18.08
N ASN A 186 15.30 4.42 -17.59
CA ASN A 186 15.92 5.57 -16.93
C ASN A 186 16.71 5.16 -15.67
N MET A 187 16.20 4.18 -14.93
CA MET A 187 16.83 3.64 -13.73
C MET A 187 17.88 2.55 -14.01
N GLY A 188 18.13 2.22 -15.28
CA GLY A 188 19.13 1.21 -15.70
C GLY A 188 18.65 -0.24 -15.61
N TYR A 189 17.34 -0.48 -15.60
CA TYR A 189 16.72 -1.80 -15.63
C TYR A 189 16.21 -2.16 -17.02
N ASP A 190 16.17 -3.44 -17.32
CA ASP A 190 15.65 -4.02 -18.57
C ASP A 190 14.25 -4.64 -18.31
N MET A 191 13.18 -3.90 -18.63
CA MET A 191 11.81 -4.33 -18.39
C MET A 191 11.47 -5.65 -19.13
N PRO A 192 11.78 -5.83 -20.41
CA PRO A 192 11.59 -7.11 -21.09
C PRO A 192 12.24 -8.29 -20.39
N ARG A 193 13.48 -8.13 -19.89
CA ARG A 193 14.18 -9.16 -19.12
C ARG A 193 13.47 -9.45 -17.79
N MET A 194 13.08 -8.43 -17.05
CA MET A 194 12.34 -8.59 -15.76
C MET A 194 11.03 -9.35 -15.99
N VAL A 195 10.26 -8.99 -17.01
CA VAL A 195 9.00 -9.66 -17.38
C VAL A 195 9.27 -11.11 -17.83
N GLY A 196 10.33 -11.36 -18.58
CA GLY A 196 10.77 -12.71 -18.95
C GLY A 196 11.08 -13.56 -17.71
N SER A 197 11.73 -12.99 -16.72
CA SER A 197 12.05 -13.65 -15.46
C SER A 197 10.81 -13.96 -14.61
N LEU A 198 9.83 -13.04 -14.57
CA LEU A 198 8.53 -13.29 -13.92
C LEU A 198 7.77 -14.45 -14.58
N ARG A 199 7.75 -14.49 -15.93
CA ARG A 199 7.12 -15.61 -16.65
C ARG A 199 7.83 -16.93 -16.39
N SER A 200 9.16 -16.92 -16.35
CA SER A 200 9.96 -18.11 -16.03
C SER A 200 9.71 -18.60 -14.61
N ALA A 201 9.62 -17.68 -13.63
CA ALA A 201 9.27 -18.02 -12.24
C ALA A 201 7.86 -18.65 -12.14
N HIS A 202 6.89 -18.06 -12.84
CA HIS A 202 5.52 -18.60 -12.90
C HIS A 202 5.48 -19.99 -13.53
N GLN A 203 6.25 -20.21 -14.62
CA GLN A 203 6.36 -21.53 -15.26
C GLN A 203 7.00 -22.55 -14.32
N ARG A 204 8.06 -22.21 -13.61
CA ARG A 204 8.71 -23.09 -12.62
C ARG A 204 7.75 -23.50 -11.51
N LEU A 205 6.97 -22.54 -10.98
CA LEU A 205 5.96 -22.84 -9.96
C LEU A 205 4.94 -23.88 -10.46
N ARG A 206 4.54 -23.80 -11.73
CA ARG A 206 3.62 -24.77 -12.37
C ARG A 206 4.24 -26.14 -12.59
N GLU A 207 5.53 -26.21 -12.84
CA GLU A 207 6.26 -27.45 -13.13
C GLU A 207 6.87 -28.11 -11.89
N THR A 208 6.85 -27.42 -10.75
CA THR A 208 7.39 -27.95 -9.51
C THR A 208 6.55 -29.14 -9.00
N ASP A 209 7.23 -30.21 -8.61
CA ASP A 209 6.59 -31.35 -7.96
C ASP A 209 5.96 -30.90 -6.63
N ILE A 210 4.65 -31.09 -6.56
CA ILE A 210 3.85 -30.67 -5.42
C ILE A 210 4.24 -31.35 -4.13
N SER A 211 4.70 -32.59 -4.21
CA SER A 211 5.16 -33.33 -3.04
C SER A 211 6.40 -32.67 -2.39
N HIS A 212 7.25 -32.08 -3.21
CA HIS A 212 8.40 -31.31 -2.74
C HIS A 212 7.99 -29.98 -2.10
N LEU A 213 6.99 -29.28 -2.68
CA LEU A 213 6.45 -28.06 -2.09
C LEU A 213 5.81 -28.30 -0.74
N VAL A 214 4.96 -29.32 -0.63
CA VAL A 214 4.29 -29.69 0.63
C VAL A 214 5.30 -30.14 1.69
N SER A 215 6.25 -31.00 1.28
CA SER A 215 7.32 -31.46 2.20
C SER A 215 8.20 -30.29 2.68
N GLY A 216 8.57 -29.39 1.77
CA GLY A 216 9.33 -28.18 2.09
C GLY A 216 8.56 -27.27 3.04
N ALA A 217 7.27 -27.01 2.78
CA ALA A 217 6.43 -26.20 3.64
C ALA A 217 6.31 -26.77 5.06
N ASN A 218 6.14 -28.09 5.19
CA ASN A 218 6.09 -28.77 6.49
C ASN A 218 7.43 -28.77 7.22
N GLY A 219 8.55 -28.69 6.50
CA GLY A 219 9.90 -28.56 7.04
C GLY A 219 10.36 -27.13 7.33
N GLY A 220 9.54 -26.15 6.91
CA GLY A 220 9.87 -24.73 6.95
C GLY A 220 10.71 -24.28 5.75
N LEU A 221 10.08 -23.63 4.77
CA LEU A 221 10.78 -23.05 3.62
C LEU A 221 11.60 -21.83 4.06
N GLY A 222 12.89 -21.86 3.78
CA GLY A 222 13.78 -20.72 4.01
C GLY A 222 13.92 -19.83 2.76
N PRO A 223 14.53 -18.64 2.89
CA PRO A 223 14.76 -17.74 1.76
C PRO A 223 15.54 -18.37 0.59
N LEU A 224 16.48 -19.24 0.89
CA LEU A 224 17.28 -19.92 -0.14
C LEU A 224 16.47 -20.97 -0.90
N ASP A 225 15.55 -21.66 -0.23
CA ASP A 225 14.65 -22.61 -0.88
C ASP A 225 13.70 -21.89 -1.85
N ILE A 226 13.18 -20.73 -1.46
CA ILE A 226 12.34 -19.88 -2.33
C ILE A 226 13.13 -19.37 -3.54
N LEU A 227 14.36 -18.88 -3.33
CA LEU A 227 15.22 -18.45 -4.41
C LEU A 227 15.55 -19.59 -5.37
N HIS A 228 15.79 -20.79 -4.86
CA HIS A 228 16.02 -21.99 -5.65
C HIS A 228 14.77 -22.38 -6.47
N LEU A 229 13.59 -22.38 -5.83
CA LEU A 229 12.30 -22.64 -6.45
C LEU A 229 12.01 -21.66 -7.62
N LEU A 230 12.31 -20.39 -7.41
CA LEU A 230 12.13 -19.33 -8.40
C LEU A 230 13.28 -19.26 -9.43
N GLY A 231 14.30 -20.11 -9.28
CA GLY A 231 15.38 -20.30 -10.25
C GLY A 231 16.57 -19.37 -10.13
N LEU A 232 16.74 -18.65 -9.01
CA LEU A 232 17.85 -17.71 -8.76
C LEU A 232 18.02 -16.64 -9.87
N ASP A 233 16.93 -16.28 -10.53
CA ASP A 233 16.96 -15.39 -11.68
C ASP A 233 17.21 -13.94 -11.26
N SER A 234 18.28 -13.33 -11.81
CA SER A 234 18.66 -11.96 -11.49
C SER A 234 17.62 -10.93 -11.95
N GLY A 235 16.88 -11.20 -13.03
CA GLY A 235 15.82 -10.31 -13.49
C GLY A 235 14.61 -10.28 -12.53
N LEU A 236 14.37 -11.37 -11.80
CA LEU A 236 13.37 -11.37 -10.73
C LEU A 236 13.80 -10.47 -9.56
N LEU A 237 15.08 -10.50 -9.18
CA LEU A 237 15.62 -9.59 -8.16
C LEU A 237 15.59 -8.14 -8.64
N ASP A 238 15.89 -7.89 -9.89
CA ASP A 238 15.82 -6.57 -10.52
C ASP A 238 14.37 -6.06 -10.55
N TRP A 239 13.36 -6.92 -10.72
CA TRP A 239 11.95 -6.57 -10.61
C TRP A 239 11.60 -5.97 -9.23
N PHE A 240 12.01 -6.63 -8.16
CA PHE A 240 11.76 -6.11 -6.80
C PHE A 240 12.55 -4.83 -6.53
N ARG A 241 13.81 -4.74 -6.99
CA ARG A 241 14.65 -3.54 -6.85
C ARG A 241 14.08 -2.36 -7.61
N PHE A 242 13.65 -2.57 -8.86
CA PHE A 242 13.01 -1.54 -9.67
C PHE A 242 11.77 -0.99 -8.97
N ARG A 243 10.86 -1.86 -8.52
CA ARG A 243 9.61 -1.43 -7.87
C ARG A 243 9.89 -0.66 -6.57
N SER A 244 10.77 -1.16 -5.72
CA SER A 244 11.09 -0.46 -4.47
C SER A 244 11.88 0.84 -4.71
N GLY A 245 12.82 0.85 -5.64
CA GLY A 245 13.57 2.03 -6.01
C GLY A 245 12.68 3.13 -6.61
N LEU A 246 11.71 2.75 -7.46
CA LEU A 246 10.75 3.68 -8.05
C LEU A 246 9.87 4.34 -6.97
N LEU A 247 9.34 3.55 -6.03
CA LEU A 247 8.53 4.12 -4.94
C LEU A 247 9.37 5.05 -4.06
N GLY A 248 10.56 4.62 -3.68
CA GLY A 248 11.48 5.45 -2.89
C GLY A 248 11.85 6.75 -3.60
N HIS A 249 12.09 6.70 -4.92
CA HIS A 249 12.36 7.89 -5.74
C HIS A 249 11.18 8.87 -5.73
N ASN A 250 9.97 8.38 -6.00
CA ASN A 250 8.79 9.23 -6.03
C ASN A 250 8.44 9.82 -4.66
N LEU A 251 8.53 9.02 -3.60
CA LEU A 251 8.29 9.50 -2.24
C LEU A 251 9.36 10.51 -1.80
N GLY A 252 10.62 10.31 -2.18
CA GLY A 252 11.70 11.26 -1.96
C GLY A 252 11.43 12.60 -2.64
N ARG A 253 11.00 12.56 -3.90
CA ARG A 253 10.58 13.74 -4.65
C ARG A 253 9.43 14.48 -3.95
N PHE A 254 8.41 13.76 -3.50
CA PHE A 254 7.27 14.37 -2.78
C PHE A 254 7.73 14.99 -1.45
N ARG A 255 8.60 14.29 -0.70
CA ARG A 255 9.15 14.82 0.55
C ARG A 255 9.92 16.11 0.33
N GLU A 256 10.82 16.14 -0.65
CA GLU A 256 11.61 17.34 -1.00
C GLU A 256 10.69 18.53 -1.34
N ALA A 257 9.71 18.32 -2.22
CA ALA A 257 8.77 19.37 -2.62
C ALA A 257 7.90 19.86 -1.43
N VAL A 258 7.48 18.96 -0.55
CA VAL A 258 6.74 19.29 0.67
C VAL A 258 7.59 20.08 1.65
N GLN A 259 8.84 19.71 1.85
CA GLN A 259 9.77 20.40 2.74
C GLN A 259 10.20 21.76 2.19
N ASP A 260 10.30 21.91 0.87
CA ASP A 260 10.51 23.22 0.23
C ASP A 260 9.32 24.16 0.46
N ALA A 261 8.11 23.61 0.48
CA ALA A 261 6.88 24.37 0.74
C ALA A 261 6.67 24.69 2.23
N ASN A 262 7.09 23.78 3.13
CA ASN A 262 7.03 23.93 4.59
C ASN A 262 8.13 23.09 5.27
N PRO A 263 9.27 23.69 5.66
CA PRO A 263 10.43 22.96 6.20
C PRO A 263 10.17 22.27 7.55
N ASP A 264 9.14 22.68 8.28
CA ASP A 264 8.85 22.16 9.63
C ASP A 264 7.92 20.94 9.62
N ILE A 265 7.38 20.58 8.44
CA ILE A 265 6.41 19.47 8.31
C ILE A 265 7.11 18.11 8.26
N LEU A 266 6.55 17.13 8.94
CA LEU A 266 6.97 15.75 8.83
C LEU A 266 6.29 15.08 7.63
N PHE A 267 7.04 14.28 6.89
CA PHE A 267 6.53 13.51 5.76
C PHE A 267 6.82 12.03 5.96
N GLY A 268 5.81 11.19 5.85
CA GLY A 268 5.97 9.74 5.95
C GLY A 268 4.84 8.98 5.28
N THR A 269 4.83 7.68 5.44
CA THR A 269 3.83 6.83 4.79
C THR A 269 3.50 5.61 5.64
N ASP A 270 2.30 5.07 5.43
CA ASP A 270 1.96 3.76 5.95
C ASP A 270 2.83 2.69 5.28
N THR A 271 3.28 1.71 6.08
CA THR A 271 3.97 0.54 5.56
C THR A 271 3.00 -0.63 5.46
N TYR A 272 3.05 -1.35 4.35
CA TYR A 272 2.33 -2.61 4.24
C TYR A 272 2.81 -3.61 5.31
N PRO A 273 1.99 -4.59 5.74
CA PRO A 273 2.45 -5.62 6.69
C PRO A 273 3.83 -6.14 6.33
N ALA A 274 4.76 -6.10 7.26
CA ALA A 274 6.19 -6.24 7.00
C ALA A 274 6.55 -7.58 6.32
N SER A 275 5.80 -8.63 6.62
CA SER A 275 5.94 -9.94 5.98
C SER A 275 5.65 -9.93 4.47
N LEU A 276 4.90 -8.95 3.99
CA LEU A 276 4.42 -8.84 2.61
C LEU A 276 4.94 -7.57 1.90
N SER A 277 5.63 -6.69 2.64
CA SER A 277 5.96 -5.33 2.20
C SER A 277 6.77 -5.28 0.89
N LEU A 278 7.75 -6.17 0.71
CA LEU A 278 8.57 -6.19 -0.51
C LEU A 278 7.76 -6.52 -1.77
N PHE A 279 6.72 -7.34 -1.65
CA PHE A 279 5.82 -7.64 -2.77
C PHE A 279 5.05 -6.40 -3.25
N MET A 280 4.85 -5.45 -2.35
CA MET A 280 4.19 -4.17 -2.65
C MET A 280 5.17 -3.06 -3.05
N GLY A 281 6.46 -3.35 -3.13
CA GLY A 281 7.50 -2.40 -3.45
C GLY A 281 8.02 -1.60 -2.24
N HIS A 282 7.73 -2.03 -1.02
CA HIS A 282 8.28 -1.41 0.17
C HIS A 282 9.58 -2.10 0.60
N ASN A 283 10.70 -1.44 0.40
CA ASN A 283 11.98 -1.82 0.99
C ASN A 283 12.24 -0.98 2.25
N HIS A 284 12.03 -1.56 3.42
CA HIS A 284 12.16 -0.83 4.69
C HIS A 284 13.57 -0.29 4.93
N GLY A 285 14.61 -0.94 4.38
CA GLY A 285 16.00 -0.47 4.51
C GLY A 285 16.27 0.90 3.89
N ASP A 286 15.45 1.31 2.91
CA ASP A 286 15.60 2.57 2.19
C ASP A 286 14.73 3.71 2.77
N TRP A 287 13.99 3.46 3.88
CA TRP A 287 12.95 4.36 4.37
C TRP A 287 13.45 5.76 4.72
N THR A 288 14.65 5.87 5.31
CA THR A 288 15.27 7.17 5.64
C THR A 288 15.53 8.08 4.45
N ASN A 289 15.56 7.52 3.24
CA ASN A 289 15.81 8.29 2.03
C ASN A 289 14.61 9.16 1.61
N PHE A 290 13.40 8.80 2.09
CA PHE A 290 12.17 9.46 1.64
C PHE A 290 11.13 9.70 2.73
N ALA A 291 11.37 9.34 3.98
CA ALA A 291 10.39 9.52 5.05
C ALA A 291 11.04 9.90 6.38
N ASP A 292 10.33 10.72 7.16
CA ASP A 292 10.72 11.12 8.51
C ASP A 292 10.15 10.17 9.57
N PHE A 293 9.13 9.38 9.20
CA PHE A 293 8.49 8.35 10.02
C PHE A 293 7.93 7.22 9.16
N ALA A 294 7.66 6.10 9.79
CA ALA A 294 6.90 4.99 9.21
C ALA A 294 5.68 4.70 10.08
N SER A 295 4.52 4.49 9.45
CA SER A 295 3.27 4.13 10.11
C SER A 295 2.89 2.69 9.75
N PRO A 296 3.32 1.65 10.52
CA PRO A 296 2.97 0.27 10.21
C PRO A 296 1.47 0.05 10.24
N LEU A 297 0.93 -0.51 9.15
CA LEU A 297 -0.49 -0.73 8.97
C LEU A 297 -0.98 -1.87 9.87
N VAL A 298 -1.51 -1.53 11.04
CA VAL A 298 -2.04 -2.50 12.02
C VAL A 298 -3.55 -2.41 12.22
N SER A 299 -4.18 -1.30 11.85
CA SER A 299 -5.60 -1.04 12.11
C SER A 299 -6.55 -2.04 11.45
N HIS A 300 -6.22 -2.52 10.27
CA HIS A 300 -6.96 -3.57 9.54
C HIS A 300 -6.01 -4.59 8.92
N ILE A 301 -4.95 -4.89 9.64
CA ILE A 301 -3.95 -5.89 9.24
C ILE A 301 -4.61 -7.25 8.95
N TYR A 302 -5.63 -7.62 9.74
CA TYR A 302 -6.40 -8.85 9.53
C TYR A 302 -6.95 -8.95 8.11
N GLN A 303 -7.46 -7.84 7.56
CA GLN A 303 -8.01 -7.82 6.21
C GLN A 303 -6.90 -7.97 5.16
N PHE A 304 -5.84 -7.16 5.24
CA PHE A 304 -4.76 -7.20 4.26
C PHE A 304 -3.99 -8.53 4.27
N VAL A 305 -3.66 -9.03 5.46
CA VAL A 305 -2.98 -10.32 5.60
C VAL A 305 -3.87 -11.45 5.12
N SER A 306 -5.07 -11.57 5.70
CA SER A 306 -5.94 -12.72 5.41
C SER A 306 -6.34 -12.79 3.94
N LEU A 307 -6.78 -11.67 3.34
CA LEU A 307 -7.16 -11.67 1.93
C LEU A 307 -5.98 -12.02 1.01
N THR A 308 -4.78 -11.50 1.32
CA THR A 308 -3.59 -11.84 0.54
C THR A 308 -3.25 -13.34 0.65
N LEU A 309 -3.28 -13.91 1.85
CA LEU A 309 -2.97 -15.31 2.07
C LEU A 309 -4.00 -16.24 1.39
N ILE A 310 -5.29 -15.89 1.48
CA ILE A 310 -6.37 -16.62 0.80
C ILE A 310 -6.17 -16.58 -0.73
N GLU A 311 -5.95 -15.40 -1.30
CA GLU A 311 -5.75 -15.25 -2.74
C GLU A 311 -4.53 -16.04 -3.23
N TRP A 312 -3.45 -16.07 -2.45
CA TRP A 312 -2.25 -16.85 -2.77
C TRP A 312 -2.52 -18.36 -2.71
N ALA A 313 -3.27 -18.81 -1.71
CA ALA A 313 -3.64 -20.22 -1.61
C ALA A 313 -4.53 -20.66 -2.79
N ILE A 314 -5.51 -19.83 -3.16
CA ILE A 314 -6.36 -20.08 -4.33
C ILE A 314 -5.51 -20.15 -5.60
N PHE A 315 -4.58 -19.20 -5.78
CA PHE A 315 -3.69 -19.21 -6.94
C PHE A 315 -2.82 -20.48 -7.00
N ILE A 316 -2.28 -20.94 -5.89
CA ILE A 316 -1.49 -22.18 -5.85
C ILE A 316 -2.37 -23.38 -6.21
N GLN A 317 -3.63 -23.42 -5.74
CA GLN A 317 -4.58 -24.49 -6.13
C GLN A 317 -4.99 -24.40 -7.61
N GLU A 318 -5.08 -23.21 -8.20
CA GLU A 318 -5.35 -23.07 -9.64
C GLU A 318 -4.24 -23.67 -10.51
N ILE A 319 -2.99 -23.56 -10.08
CA ILE A 319 -1.85 -24.15 -10.81
C ILE A 319 -1.56 -25.60 -10.41
N HIS A 320 -2.03 -26.03 -9.24
CA HIS A 320 -1.90 -27.39 -8.69
C HIS A 320 -3.24 -27.88 -8.13
N PRO A 321 -4.20 -28.28 -9.00
CA PRO A 321 -5.55 -28.65 -8.57
C PRO A 321 -5.64 -29.87 -7.66
N GLU A 322 -4.57 -30.66 -7.56
CA GLU A 322 -4.46 -31.80 -6.66
C GLU A 322 -4.21 -31.43 -5.20
N LEU A 323 -3.81 -30.16 -4.93
CA LEU A 323 -3.59 -29.68 -3.55
C LEU A 323 -4.90 -29.45 -2.79
N CYS A 324 -4.96 -29.94 -1.56
CA CYS A 324 -6.00 -29.53 -0.64
C CYS A 324 -5.76 -28.09 -0.11
N GLU A 325 -6.81 -27.44 0.40
CA GLU A 325 -6.73 -26.07 0.94
C GLU A 325 -5.68 -25.94 2.05
N ARG A 326 -5.61 -26.93 2.93
CA ARG A 326 -4.66 -26.94 4.04
C ARG A 326 -3.21 -26.88 3.56
N ASP A 327 -2.86 -27.70 2.57
CA ASP A 327 -1.50 -27.76 2.05
C ASP A 327 -1.15 -26.46 1.29
N ALA A 328 -2.09 -25.93 0.51
CA ALA A 328 -1.92 -24.65 -0.18
C ALA A 328 -1.70 -23.50 0.82
N LEU A 329 -2.49 -23.41 1.87
CA LEU A 329 -2.33 -22.42 2.93
C LEU A 329 -1.01 -22.61 3.68
N GLN A 330 -0.60 -23.85 4.00
CA GLN A 330 0.67 -24.13 4.66
C GLN A 330 1.87 -23.67 3.83
N ILE A 331 1.84 -23.89 2.51
CA ILE A 331 2.87 -23.37 1.60
C ILE A 331 2.93 -21.84 1.68
N VAL A 332 1.77 -21.17 1.62
CA VAL A 332 1.69 -19.71 1.70
C VAL A 332 2.21 -19.19 3.04
N TYR A 333 1.83 -19.81 4.14
CA TYR A 333 2.31 -19.43 5.49
C TYR A 333 3.83 -19.56 5.62
N SER A 334 4.39 -20.64 5.11
CA SER A 334 5.85 -20.85 5.12
C SER A 334 6.59 -19.78 4.31
N ILE A 335 6.08 -19.46 3.08
CA ILE A 335 6.70 -18.44 2.22
C ILE A 335 6.61 -17.03 2.83
N THR A 336 5.49 -16.70 3.46
CA THR A 336 5.22 -15.36 3.99
C THR A 336 5.65 -15.18 5.44
N GLY A 337 5.99 -16.30 6.12
CA GLY A 337 6.47 -16.28 7.51
C GLY A 337 5.35 -16.19 8.56
N TYR A 338 4.11 -16.57 8.20
CA TYR A 338 2.99 -16.72 9.14
C TYR A 338 2.87 -18.15 9.68
N ASP A 339 3.77 -19.03 9.30
CA ASP A 339 3.80 -20.40 9.83
C ASP A 339 4.00 -20.40 11.35
N GLY A 340 3.34 -21.35 12.02
CA GLY A 340 3.41 -21.48 13.49
C GLY A 340 2.65 -20.42 14.30
N LEU A 341 1.96 -19.46 13.65
CA LEU A 341 1.16 -18.45 14.35
C LEU A 341 -0.26 -18.95 14.70
N GLY A 342 -0.67 -20.14 14.26
CA GLY A 342 -2.01 -20.66 14.49
C GLY A 342 -3.06 -20.13 13.51
N MET A 343 -2.64 -19.83 12.28
CA MET A 343 -3.53 -19.39 11.19
C MET A 343 -4.50 -20.51 10.79
N PRO A 344 -5.68 -20.18 10.17
CA PRO A 344 -6.68 -21.14 9.74
C PRO A 344 -6.15 -22.21 8.78
N GLU A 345 -6.69 -23.43 8.87
CA GLU A 345 -6.32 -24.57 8.01
C GLU A 345 -7.21 -24.72 6.75
N SER A 346 -8.24 -23.88 6.60
CA SER A 346 -9.09 -23.85 5.40
C SER A 346 -9.49 -22.42 5.06
N ILE A 347 -9.77 -22.18 3.78
CA ILE A 347 -10.21 -20.86 3.29
C ILE A 347 -11.54 -20.45 3.94
N SER A 348 -12.46 -21.40 4.09
CA SER A 348 -13.75 -21.15 4.73
C SER A 348 -13.64 -20.75 6.21
N ALA A 349 -12.60 -21.21 6.91
CA ALA A 349 -12.38 -20.87 8.32
C ALA A 349 -11.96 -19.40 8.54
N TYR A 350 -11.56 -18.71 7.51
CA TYR A 350 -11.28 -17.27 7.59
C TYR A 350 -12.52 -16.40 7.76
N ASN A 351 -13.72 -16.90 7.44
CA ASN A 351 -14.97 -16.13 7.53
C ASN A 351 -14.91 -14.76 6.82
N ALA A 352 -14.31 -14.71 5.62
CA ALA A 352 -13.94 -13.48 4.93
C ALA A 352 -15.12 -12.63 4.42
N HIS A 353 -16.36 -12.97 4.73
CA HIS A 353 -17.57 -12.26 4.31
C HIS A 353 -17.86 -11.02 5.20
N ASP A 354 -17.41 -11.03 6.45
CA ASP A 354 -17.60 -9.95 7.40
C ASP A 354 -16.26 -9.56 8.06
N PRO A 355 -15.95 -8.26 8.19
CA PRO A 355 -14.69 -7.80 8.78
C PRO A 355 -14.48 -8.21 10.24
N GLU A 356 -15.53 -8.24 11.05
CA GLU A 356 -15.43 -8.63 12.47
C GLU A 356 -15.21 -10.14 12.59
N ASP A 357 -15.93 -10.93 11.82
CA ASP A 357 -15.76 -12.39 11.77
C ASP A 357 -14.36 -12.75 11.26
N LEU A 358 -13.87 -12.05 10.24
CA LEU A 358 -12.52 -12.23 9.72
C LEU A 358 -11.46 -11.93 10.79
N ALA A 359 -11.61 -10.84 11.55
CA ALA A 359 -10.69 -10.46 12.61
C ALA A 359 -10.66 -11.50 13.75
N GLN A 360 -11.79 -12.14 14.02
CA GLN A 360 -11.92 -13.18 15.06
C GLN A 360 -11.44 -14.56 14.58
N SER A 361 -11.39 -14.79 13.28
CA SER A 361 -10.99 -16.07 12.70
C SER A 361 -9.48 -16.32 12.70
N ILE A 362 -8.67 -15.29 12.93
CA ILE A 362 -7.21 -15.37 12.96
C ILE A 362 -6.66 -15.04 14.36
N PRO A 363 -5.43 -15.48 14.68
CA PRO A 363 -4.73 -15.07 15.90
C PRO A 363 -4.24 -13.62 15.79
N LEU A 364 -5.17 -12.66 15.79
CA LEU A 364 -4.95 -11.26 15.44
C LEU A 364 -3.81 -10.62 16.22
N LYS A 365 -3.74 -10.89 17.53
CA LYS A 365 -2.67 -10.35 18.40
C LYS A 365 -1.29 -10.84 17.96
N GLU A 366 -1.17 -12.12 17.68
CA GLU A 366 0.07 -12.77 17.25
C GLU A 366 0.51 -12.24 15.88
N VAL A 367 -0.42 -12.07 14.96
CA VAL A 367 -0.20 -11.47 13.62
C VAL A 367 0.29 -10.03 13.76
N ILE A 368 -0.38 -9.20 14.54
CA ILE A 368 0.04 -7.80 14.80
C ILE A 368 1.45 -7.75 15.37
N LEU A 369 1.70 -8.53 16.44
CA LEU A 369 3.01 -8.53 17.10
C LEU A 369 4.13 -9.05 16.19
N HIS A 370 3.83 -10.04 15.34
CA HIS A 370 4.77 -10.57 14.36
C HIS A 370 5.19 -9.49 13.34
N ASP A 371 4.24 -8.83 12.72
CA ASP A 371 4.53 -7.80 11.71
C ASP A 371 5.16 -6.55 12.31
N LEU A 372 4.75 -6.10 13.49
CA LEU A 372 5.40 -4.99 14.18
C LEU A 372 6.86 -5.29 14.53
N LYS A 373 7.17 -6.50 14.99
CA LYS A 373 8.55 -6.92 15.25
C LYS A 373 9.38 -6.94 13.97
N LYS A 374 8.83 -7.45 12.87
CA LYS A 374 9.49 -7.44 11.57
C LYS A 374 9.70 -6.01 11.05
N ALA A 375 8.68 -5.17 11.12
CA ALA A 375 8.79 -3.77 10.73
C ALA A 375 9.90 -3.08 11.52
N ARG A 376 9.89 -3.18 12.85
CA ARG A 376 10.91 -2.59 13.72
C ARG A 376 12.33 -3.10 13.45
N SER A 377 12.47 -4.39 13.12
CA SER A 377 13.79 -4.98 12.81
C SER A 377 14.34 -4.60 11.44
N SER A 378 13.49 -4.17 10.52
CA SER A 378 13.86 -3.84 9.14
C SER A 378 13.89 -2.35 8.85
N LEU A 379 13.16 -1.53 9.61
CA LEU A 379 13.20 -0.07 9.50
C LEU A 379 14.47 0.48 10.17
N PRO A 380 15.09 1.51 9.58
CA PRO A 380 16.21 2.21 10.19
C PRO A 380 15.83 2.86 11.53
N ASP A 381 16.81 3.00 12.44
CA ASP A 381 16.56 3.59 13.76
C ASP A 381 16.17 5.08 13.75
N GLN A 382 16.40 5.76 12.63
CA GLN A 382 16.08 7.17 12.46
C GLN A 382 14.62 7.43 12.05
N VAL A 383 13.86 6.38 11.73
CA VAL A 383 12.47 6.46 11.27
C VAL A 383 11.49 6.11 12.39
#